data_6b4d234991927dfcaab62e131cbe6a0d
#
_entry.id   6b4d234991927dfcaab62e131cbe6a0d
#
_cell.length_a   1.000
_cell.length_b   1.000
_cell.length_c   1.000
_cell.angle_alpha   90.00
_cell.angle_beta   90.00
_cell.angle_gamma   90.00
#
_symmetry.space_group_name_H-M   'P 1'
#
loop_
_entity.id
_entity.type
_entity.pdbx_description
1 polymer ?
#
loop_
_entity_poly.entity_id
_entity_poly.type
_entity_poly.pdbx_seq_one_letter_code
_entity_poly.pdbx_strand_id
1 'polypeptide(L)'
;MSFFKLSALLFVLSLLAAMVGCAVNPVTGQRELMFVSEGQEVALGRDLYPNALWGAEGGGGEYRDERLRAYLKDIVLRIHGVSHRPGLPVEFAIQNSSAPNAWAIPGYVVITRGLLAGLDNEAEFAFIMGHEIGHVAAKHSARQMTSSMLLQLGLAGVGIGLSGSGYSDVAMGLGAAGGSLVLLKYGRDHELEADRLGVLYMTRLGYDPRNALSAHHSLERISRQYLESLGKEAQERSFFEELLSTHPRTSRRIDEIEHIIRTTPPSPLLGNGAFGSRFKEMTAGLEQVNTVYRDYYDKAVPAFRKGDLDEADGLLDKALARNKTQPSFPALKGFVMLKKKEYAEAERHFTAALDLDRNYAPAYRGLGASRYYRGDYHASIQHLKKGLSLFPQDAAAHYLLGMSYYRTAAYRSTVEHLKPFAGAQPRHPEVHGVLGISYEYLNDIPAAYNEYLLQLKVAPDNEMGKHAAARAPVLRAVIEGRNRRQLVP
;
A
#
# COMPACT_ATOMS: atom_id res chain seq x y z
N MET A 1 4.57 -16.73 -46.42
CA MET A 1 5.30 -17.58 -45.46
C MET A 1 4.44 -18.84 -45.26
N SER A 2 4.97 -20.07 -45.48
CA SER A 2 4.16 -21.29 -45.40
C SER A 2 3.72 -21.52 -43.94
N PHE A 3 2.53 -22.06 -43.74
CA PHE A 3 1.94 -22.36 -42.42
C PHE A 3 2.92 -23.11 -41.50
N PHE A 4 3.75 -23.97 -42.08
CA PHE A 4 4.82 -24.69 -41.36
C PHE A 4 5.93 -23.83 -40.79
N LYS A 5 6.32 -22.72 -41.47
CA LYS A 5 7.33 -21.78 -40.96
C LYS A 5 6.78 -20.90 -39.83
N LEU A 6 5.50 -20.57 -39.87
CA LEU A 6 4.84 -19.82 -38.81
C LEU A 6 4.68 -20.67 -37.53
N SER A 7 4.27 -21.97 -37.71
CA SER A 7 4.16 -22.90 -36.58
C SER A 7 5.51 -23.20 -35.93
N ALA A 8 6.58 -23.37 -36.73
CA ALA A 8 7.93 -23.56 -36.20
C ALA A 8 8.46 -22.31 -35.47
N LEU A 9 8.18 -21.13 -36.00
CA LEU A 9 8.56 -19.86 -35.34
C LEU A 9 7.80 -19.68 -34.02
N LEU A 10 6.52 -19.95 -33.96
CA LEU A 10 5.71 -19.90 -32.76
C LEU A 10 6.18 -20.95 -31.73
N PHE A 11 6.55 -22.13 -32.16
CA PHE A 11 7.11 -23.17 -31.28
C PHE A 11 8.47 -22.78 -30.71
N VAL A 12 9.37 -22.20 -31.53
CA VAL A 12 10.68 -21.70 -31.07
C VAL A 12 10.51 -20.51 -30.13
N LEU A 13 9.59 -19.59 -30.43
CA LEU A 13 9.25 -18.47 -29.55
C LEU A 13 8.65 -18.94 -28.21
N SER A 14 7.80 -19.97 -28.21
CA SER A 14 7.26 -20.56 -26.98
C SER A 14 8.33 -21.29 -26.16
N LEU A 15 9.27 -21.98 -26.81
CA LEU A 15 10.42 -22.61 -26.13
C LEU A 15 11.39 -21.56 -25.53
N LEU A 16 11.66 -20.48 -26.25
CA LEU A 16 12.48 -19.36 -25.77
C LEU A 16 11.80 -18.64 -24.62
N ALA A 17 10.50 -18.40 -24.70
CA ALA A 17 9.72 -17.82 -23.59
C ALA A 17 9.70 -18.75 -22.35
N ALA A 18 9.61 -20.06 -22.54
CA ALA A 18 9.68 -21.05 -21.46
C ALA A 18 11.07 -21.11 -20.80
N MET A 19 12.15 -20.87 -21.55
CA MET A 19 13.51 -20.85 -20.99
C MET A 19 13.83 -19.54 -20.23
N VAL A 20 13.24 -18.44 -20.61
CA VAL A 20 13.46 -17.11 -19.98
C VAL A 20 12.61 -16.93 -18.72
N GLY A 21 11.51 -17.70 -18.57
CA GLY A 21 10.55 -17.56 -17.48
C GLY A 21 10.68 -18.56 -16.32
N CYS A 22 11.68 -19.46 -16.33
CA CYS A 22 11.84 -20.43 -15.24
C CYS A 22 12.85 -19.95 -14.19
N ALA A 23 12.41 -19.81 -12.93
CA ALA A 23 13.28 -19.58 -11.79
C ALA A 23 13.21 -20.77 -10.81
N VAL A 24 14.30 -21.00 -10.08
CA VAL A 24 14.30 -22.00 -9.00
C VAL A 24 13.59 -21.40 -7.79
N ASN A 25 12.61 -22.11 -7.24
CA ASN A 25 12.02 -21.76 -5.96
C ASN A 25 13.05 -22.07 -4.85
N PRO A 26 13.46 -21.06 -4.05
CA PRO A 26 14.52 -21.25 -3.06
C PRO A 26 14.14 -22.22 -1.94
N VAL A 27 12.84 -22.41 -1.67
CA VAL A 27 12.32 -23.28 -0.61
C VAL A 27 12.21 -24.73 -1.08
N THR A 28 11.64 -24.95 -2.26
CA THR A 28 11.37 -26.31 -2.77
C THR A 28 12.49 -26.87 -3.66
N GLY A 29 13.39 -26.00 -4.16
CA GLY A 29 14.40 -26.36 -5.14
C GLY A 29 13.85 -26.65 -6.55
N GLN A 30 12.54 -26.57 -6.74
CA GLN A 30 11.88 -26.85 -8.01
C GLN A 30 11.97 -25.67 -8.97
N ARG A 31 12.00 -25.94 -10.26
CA ARG A 31 11.88 -24.91 -11.29
C ARG A 31 10.41 -24.57 -11.49
N GLU A 32 10.09 -23.31 -11.32
CA GLU A 32 8.74 -22.77 -11.49
C GLU A 32 8.75 -21.67 -12.54
N LEU A 33 7.64 -21.52 -13.25
CA LEU A 33 7.45 -20.40 -14.18
C LEU A 33 7.31 -19.11 -13.37
N MET A 34 8.22 -18.17 -13.57
CA MET A 34 8.22 -16.85 -12.92
C MET A 34 8.61 -15.78 -13.93
N PHE A 35 7.73 -14.80 -14.10
CA PHE A 35 7.97 -13.66 -15.01
C PHE A 35 8.64 -12.47 -14.31
N VAL A 36 8.80 -12.55 -12.98
CA VAL A 36 9.40 -11.50 -12.17
C VAL A 36 10.76 -11.96 -11.66
N SER A 37 11.81 -11.27 -12.04
CA SER A 37 13.17 -11.52 -11.54
C SER A 37 13.37 -11.01 -10.13
N GLU A 38 14.38 -11.48 -9.41
CA GLU A 38 14.70 -11.03 -8.05
C GLU A 38 14.95 -9.52 -7.95
N GLY A 39 15.67 -8.95 -8.92
CA GLY A 39 15.88 -7.49 -8.97
C GLY A 39 14.59 -6.71 -9.18
N GLN A 40 13.65 -7.24 -9.96
CA GLN A 40 12.32 -6.65 -10.15
C GLN A 40 11.46 -6.79 -8.88
N GLU A 41 11.54 -7.92 -8.16
CA GLU A 41 10.87 -8.10 -6.87
C GLU A 41 11.31 -7.00 -5.87
N VAL A 42 12.62 -6.78 -5.73
CA VAL A 42 13.18 -5.77 -4.80
C VAL A 42 12.82 -4.35 -5.24
N ALA A 43 12.88 -4.05 -6.54
CA ALA A 43 12.49 -2.74 -7.07
C ALA A 43 11.01 -2.46 -6.80
N LEU A 44 10.14 -3.44 -7.05
CA LEU A 44 8.72 -3.35 -6.77
C LEU A 44 8.45 -3.16 -5.27
N GLY A 45 9.14 -3.90 -4.40
CA GLY A 45 9.04 -3.73 -2.96
C GLY A 45 9.36 -2.30 -2.52
N ARG A 46 10.45 -1.72 -3.04
CA ARG A 46 10.82 -0.33 -2.75
C ARG A 46 9.76 0.67 -3.20
N ASP A 47 9.17 0.45 -4.36
CA ASP A 47 8.16 1.35 -4.93
C ASP A 47 6.81 1.24 -4.19
N LEU A 48 6.48 0.06 -3.66
CA LEU A 48 5.23 -0.21 -2.93
C LEU A 48 5.31 0.16 -1.44
N TYR A 49 6.50 0.08 -0.83
CA TYR A 49 6.66 0.28 0.61
C TYR A 49 6.06 1.58 1.14
N PRO A 50 6.30 2.76 0.53
CA PRO A 50 5.70 4.00 1.02
C PRO A 50 4.17 3.97 0.98
N ASN A 51 3.58 3.37 -0.06
CA ASN A 51 2.13 3.25 -0.17
C ASN A 51 1.55 2.32 0.91
N ALA A 52 2.19 1.19 1.15
CA ALA A 52 1.79 0.26 2.20
C ALA A 52 1.90 0.89 3.60
N LEU A 53 2.94 1.67 3.83
CA LEU A 53 3.17 2.33 5.11
C LEU A 53 2.17 3.47 5.38
N TRP A 54 1.81 4.25 4.34
CA TRP A 54 0.99 5.46 4.47
C TRP A 54 -0.44 5.32 3.98
N GLY A 55 -0.70 4.49 2.98
CA GLY A 55 -1.93 4.52 2.20
C GLY A 55 -2.99 3.51 2.57
N ALA A 56 -2.61 2.36 3.10
CA ALA A 56 -3.55 1.27 3.35
C ALA A 56 -3.93 1.15 4.83
N GLU A 57 -5.17 0.80 5.10
CA GLU A 57 -5.69 0.27 6.36
C GLU A 57 -5.19 0.93 7.66
N GLY A 58 -5.24 2.25 7.70
CA GLY A 58 -4.86 3.01 8.90
C GLY A 58 -3.36 3.25 9.01
N GLY A 59 -2.63 3.24 7.89
CA GLY A 59 -1.23 3.60 7.84
C GLY A 59 -0.97 4.99 8.38
N GLY A 60 -0.34 5.07 9.55
CA GLY A 60 0.08 6.31 10.20
C GLY A 60 1.57 6.59 10.04
N GLY A 61 2.24 5.95 9.08
CA GLY A 61 3.69 5.98 8.93
C GLY A 61 4.40 5.06 9.93
N GLU A 62 5.66 5.35 10.25
CA GLU A 62 6.42 4.58 11.23
C GLU A 62 6.10 5.02 12.67
N TYR A 63 5.97 4.04 13.57
CA TYR A 63 6.00 4.28 15.01
C TYR A 63 7.46 4.45 15.47
N ARG A 64 7.76 5.62 16.02
CA ARG A 64 9.14 6.00 16.37
C ARG A 64 9.45 5.70 17.82
N ASP A 65 10.06 4.55 18.04
CA ASP A 65 10.74 4.16 19.26
C ASP A 65 12.03 3.42 18.87
N GLU A 66 13.15 4.14 18.88
CA GLU A 66 14.43 3.61 18.39
C GLU A 66 14.92 2.42 19.23
N ARG A 67 14.66 2.41 20.55
CA ARG A 67 15.05 1.30 21.42
C ARG A 67 14.27 0.03 21.08
N LEU A 68 12.96 0.16 20.96
CA LEU A 68 12.06 -0.95 20.57
C LEU A 68 12.38 -1.42 19.15
N ARG A 69 12.53 -0.48 18.21
CA ARG A 69 12.86 -0.80 16.82
C ARG A 69 14.19 -1.55 16.70
N ALA A 70 15.23 -1.11 17.38
CA ALA A 70 16.54 -1.79 17.36
C ALA A 70 16.45 -3.21 17.91
N TYR A 71 15.73 -3.41 19.03
CA TYR A 71 15.52 -4.72 19.62
C TYR A 71 14.79 -5.68 18.66
N LEU A 72 13.70 -5.25 18.07
CA LEU A 72 12.90 -6.08 17.15
C LEU A 72 13.60 -6.29 15.80
N LYS A 73 14.31 -5.28 15.29
CA LYS A 73 15.11 -5.38 14.07
C LYS A 73 16.20 -6.46 14.19
N ASP A 74 16.87 -6.57 15.34
CA ASP A 74 17.85 -7.62 15.58
C ASP A 74 17.24 -9.01 15.43
N ILE A 75 16.04 -9.23 15.98
CA ILE A 75 15.32 -10.51 15.86
C ILE A 75 14.99 -10.79 14.40
N VAL A 76 14.43 -9.80 13.67
CA VAL A 76 14.07 -9.93 12.25
C VAL A 76 15.30 -10.26 11.40
N LEU A 77 16.44 -9.60 11.64
CA LEU A 77 17.67 -9.87 10.91
C LEU A 77 18.20 -11.28 11.15
N ARG A 78 18.12 -11.78 12.40
CA ARG A 78 18.49 -13.18 12.72
C ARG A 78 17.57 -14.17 12.02
N ILE A 79 16.22 -13.93 12.00
CA ILE A 79 15.27 -14.78 11.28
C ILE A 79 15.57 -14.77 9.79
N HIS A 80 15.80 -13.58 9.21
CA HIS A 80 16.16 -13.44 7.81
C HIS A 80 17.46 -14.18 7.47
N GLY A 81 18.46 -14.10 8.33
CA GLY A 81 19.76 -14.78 8.17
C GLY A 81 19.68 -16.30 8.11
N VAL A 82 18.65 -16.92 8.72
CA VAL A 82 18.40 -18.38 8.65
C VAL A 82 17.32 -18.76 7.63
N SER A 83 16.79 -17.79 6.89
CA SER A 83 15.78 -18.02 5.85
C SER A 83 16.37 -18.65 4.58
N HIS A 84 15.53 -18.97 3.62
CA HIS A 84 15.98 -19.52 2.32
C HIS A 84 16.50 -18.44 1.35
N ARG A 85 16.40 -17.15 1.70
CA ARG A 85 16.90 -16.03 0.88
C ARG A 85 17.65 -14.98 1.72
N PRO A 86 18.69 -15.36 2.49
CA PRO A 86 19.38 -14.46 3.42
C PRO A 86 20.16 -13.33 2.72
N GLY A 87 20.39 -13.44 1.41
CA GLY A 87 21.08 -12.43 0.60
C GLY A 87 20.18 -11.27 0.12
N LEU A 88 18.86 -11.34 0.30
CA LEU A 88 18.00 -10.22 -0.03
C LEU A 88 18.19 -9.05 0.96
N PRO A 89 18.06 -7.79 0.51
CA PRO A 89 17.97 -6.69 1.46
C PRO A 89 16.72 -6.85 2.33
N VAL A 90 16.80 -6.46 3.61
CA VAL A 90 15.65 -6.41 4.50
C VAL A 90 15.72 -5.18 5.41
N GLU A 91 14.65 -4.39 5.38
CA GLU A 91 14.37 -3.30 6.30
C GLU A 91 13.18 -3.69 7.17
N PHE A 92 13.24 -3.31 8.45
CA PHE A 92 12.17 -3.55 9.42
C PHE A 92 11.58 -2.24 9.90
N ALA A 93 10.25 -2.17 9.97
CA ALA A 93 9.53 -1.04 10.51
C ALA A 93 8.37 -1.48 11.42
N ILE A 94 8.05 -0.65 12.41
CA ILE A 94 6.83 -0.73 13.19
C ILE A 94 5.86 0.30 12.59
N GLN A 95 4.76 -0.15 11.99
CA GLN A 95 3.75 0.74 11.45
C GLN A 95 2.90 1.35 12.58
N ASN A 96 2.72 2.67 12.56
CA ASN A 96 1.95 3.38 13.58
C ASN A 96 0.43 3.24 13.33
N SER A 97 -0.07 2.03 13.49
CA SER A 97 -1.47 1.66 13.36
C SER A 97 -1.91 0.83 14.57
N SER A 98 -3.12 1.09 15.06
CA SER A 98 -3.80 0.29 16.10
C SER A 98 -4.45 -0.97 15.54
N ALA A 99 -4.78 -0.99 14.24
CA ALA A 99 -5.26 -2.19 13.57
C ALA A 99 -4.17 -3.28 13.58
N PRO A 100 -4.48 -4.49 14.08
CA PRO A 100 -3.50 -5.56 14.14
C PRO A 100 -3.21 -6.11 12.76
N ASN A 101 -1.95 -6.01 12.32
CA ASN A 101 -1.47 -6.55 11.05
C ASN A 101 0.05 -6.76 11.07
N ALA A 102 0.54 -7.66 10.21
CA ALA A 102 1.93 -7.77 9.79
C ALA A 102 1.97 -8.06 8.29
N TRP A 103 3.03 -7.66 7.62
CA TRP A 103 3.19 -7.91 6.19
C TRP A 103 4.65 -7.84 5.77
N ALA A 104 4.99 -8.55 4.72
CA ALA A 104 6.29 -8.43 4.09
C ALA A 104 6.18 -8.34 2.56
N ILE A 105 7.06 -7.54 2.00
CA ILE A 105 7.34 -7.46 0.57
C ILE A 105 8.85 -7.56 0.37
N PRO A 106 9.35 -7.93 -0.80
CA PRO A 106 10.79 -8.02 -1.03
C PRO A 106 11.50 -6.73 -0.64
N GLY A 107 12.39 -6.81 0.34
CA GLY A 107 13.11 -5.68 0.91
C GLY A 107 12.55 -5.11 2.21
N TYR A 108 11.32 -5.44 2.61
CA TYR A 108 10.67 -4.84 3.77
C TYR A 108 9.83 -5.85 4.55
N VAL A 109 9.92 -5.78 5.89
CA VAL A 109 9.09 -6.54 6.83
C VAL A 109 8.52 -5.59 7.87
N VAL A 110 7.23 -5.62 8.08
CA VAL A 110 6.51 -4.64 8.89
C VAL A 110 5.53 -5.33 9.83
N ILE A 111 5.43 -4.81 11.03
CA ILE A 111 4.38 -5.16 11.99
C ILE A 111 3.69 -3.89 12.48
N THR A 112 2.39 -3.93 12.67
CA THR A 112 1.67 -2.81 13.26
C THR A 112 1.86 -2.77 14.78
N ARG A 113 1.85 -1.57 15.33
CA ARG A 113 1.87 -1.33 16.77
C ARG A 113 0.72 -2.08 17.47
N GLY A 114 -0.46 -2.14 16.81
CA GLY A 114 -1.64 -2.83 17.34
C GLY A 114 -1.43 -4.32 17.54
N LEU A 115 -0.83 -5.00 16.56
CA LEU A 115 -0.50 -6.42 16.69
C LEU A 115 0.61 -6.63 17.74
N LEU A 116 1.68 -5.86 17.64
CA LEU A 116 2.87 -6.01 18.50
C LEU A 116 2.53 -5.89 20.00
N ALA A 117 1.67 -4.93 20.35
CA ALA A 117 1.29 -4.71 21.75
C ALA A 117 0.56 -5.89 22.40
N GLY A 118 -0.16 -6.66 21.60
CA GLY A 118 -0.98 -7.76 22.08
C GLY A 118 -0.26 -9.11 22.13
N LEU A 119 0.96 -9.24 21.60
CA LEU A 119 1.74 -10.47 21.65
C LEU A 119 2.26 -10.73 23.08
N ASP A 120 2.39 -12.00 23.43
CA ASP A 120 2.75 -12.38 24.79
C ASP A 120 4.23 -12.54 25.03
N ASN A 121 5.01 -12.84 23.98
CA ASN A 121 6.45 -13.10 24.09
C ASN A 121 7.19 -12.92 22.77
N GLU A 122 8.55 -12.95 22.83
CA GLU A 122 9.43 -12.79 21.68
C GLU A 122 9.30 -13.94 20.67
N ALA A 123 8.97 -15.15 21.11
CA ALA A 123 8.83 -16.30 20.22
C ALA A 123 7.56 -16.20 19.35
N GLU A 124 6.47 -15.63 19.87
CA GLU A 124 5.30 -15.31 19.04
C GLU A 124 5.64 -14.28 17.95
N PHE A 125 6.37 -13.23 18.32
CA PHE A 125 6.88 -12.25 17.36
C PHE A 125 7.81 -12.92 16.33
N ALA A 126 8.72 -13.79 16.77
CA ALA A 126 9.64 -14.51 15.89
C ALA A 126 8.90 -15.43 14.89
N PHE A 127 7.83 -16.11 15.34
CA PHE A 127 6.99 -16.91 14.45
C PHE A 127 6.32 -16.04 13.39
N ILE A 128 5.66 -14.94 13.78
CA ILE A 128 4.97 -14.05 12.84
C ILE A 128 5.95 -13.46 11.83
N MET A 129 7.10 -12.95 12.27
CA MET A 129 8.11 -12.43 11.35
C MET A 129 8.71 -13.52 10.46
N GLY A 130 8.87 -14.73 10.99
CA GLY A 130 9.30 -15.90 10.22
C GLY A 130 8.29 -16.31 9.15
N HIS A 131 7.00 -16.22 9.44
CA HIS A 131 5.90 -16.44 8.50
C HIS A 131 5.94 -15.40 7.37
N GLU A 132 6.06 -14.11 7.70
CA GLU A 132 6.15 -13.02 6.72
C GLU A 132 7.39 -13.15 5.82
N ILE A 133 8.56 -13.41 6.42
CA ILE A 133 9.79 -13.71 5.67
C ILE A 133 9.62 -14.98 4.83
N GLY A 134 8.84 -15.94 5.30
CA GLY A 134 8.47 -17.17 4.58
C GLY A 134 7.78 -16.86 3.25
N HIS A 135 6.81 -15.94 3.24
CA HIS A 135 6.16 -15.50 2.01
C HIS A 135 7.16 -14.93 0.99
N VAL A 136 8.10 -14.11 1.44
CA VAL A 136 9.16 -13.55 0.58
C VAL A 136 10.13 -14.65 0.12
N ALA A 137 10.51 -15.57 1.01
CA ALA A 137 11.44 -16.66 0.72
C ALA A 137 10.87 -17.64 -0.31
N ALA A 138 9.58 -17.99 -0.20
CA ALA A 138 8.86 -18.86 -1.14
C ALA A 138 8.38 -18.13 -2.41
N LYS A 139 8.69 -16.83 -2.56
CA LYS A 139 8.31 -16.00 -3.73
C LYS A 139 6.80 -15.95 -3.99
N HIS A 140 5.98 -15.99 -2.94
CA HIS A 140 4.51 -16.08 -3.08
C HIS A 140 3.94 -14.92 -3.90
N SER A 141 4.40 -13.68 -3.71
CA SER A 141 3.96 -12.52 -4.49
C SER A 141 4.33 -12.65 -5.98
N ALA A 142 5.57 -13.08 -6.29
CA ALA A 142 6.02 -13.26 -7.69
C ALA A 142 5.25 -14.39 -8.40
N ARG A 143 4.94 -15.48 -7.69
CA ARG A 143 4.12 -16.59 -8.19
C ARG A 143 2.69 -16.13 -8.50
N GLN A 144 2.09 -15.35 -7.60
CA GLN A 144 0.74 -14.82 -7.79
C GLN A 144 0.67 -13.81 -8.94
N MET A 145 1.66 -12.93 -9.08
CA MET A 145 1.77 -12.02 -10.22
C MET A 145 1.90 -12.80 -11.54
N THR A 146 2.76 -13.81 -11.59
CA THR A 146 2.92 -14.67 -12.77
C THR A 146 1.59 -15.35 -13.15
N SER A 147 0.86 -15.89 -12.17
CA SER A 147 -0.44 -16.53 -12.39
C SER A 147 -1.48 -15.53 -12.92
N SER A 148 -1.49 -14.30 -12.38
CA SER A 148 -2.38 -13.23 -12.86
C SER A 148 -2.06 -12.81 -14.29
N MET A 149 -0.77 -12.70 -14.66
CA MET A 149 -0.35 -12.39 -16.02
C MET A 149 -0.73 -13.50 -17.00
N LEU A 150 -0.57 -14.76 -16.62
CA LEU A 150 -0.99 -15.92 -17.45
C LEU A 150 -2.50 -15.93 -17.68
N LEU A 151 -3.29 -15.63 -16.64
CA LEU A 151 -4.75 -15.54 -16.76
C LEU A 151 -5.15 -14.42 -17.74
N GLN A 152 -4.54 -13.25 -17.64
CA GLN A 152 -4.79 -12.13 -18.55
C GLN A 152 -4.42 -12.46 -20.00
N LEU A 153 -3.28 -13.12 -20.22
CA LEU A 153 -2.86 -13.58 -21.55
C LEU A 153 -3.82 -14.63 -22.11
N GLY A 154 -4.31 -15.56 -21.27
CA GLY A 154 -5.31 -16.54 -21.64
C GLY A 154 -6.64 -15.89 -22.05
N LEU A 155 -7.11 -14.90 -21.31
CA LEU A 155 -8.32 -14.14 -21.62
C LEU A 155 -8.19 -13.33 -22.90
N ALA A 156 -7.02 -12.71 -23.15
CA ALA A 156 -6.74 -11.99 -24.40
C ALA A 156 -6.73 -12.93 -25.61
N GLY A 157 -6.21 -14.17 -25.47
CA GLY A 157 -6.20 -15.20 -26.51
C GLY A 157 -7.59 -15.73 -26.88
N VAL A 158 -8.58 -15.63 -26.00
CA VAL A 158 -9.96 -16.05 -26.24
C VAL A 158 -10.82 -14.95 -26.90
N GLY A 159 -10.22 -13.79 -27.27
CA GLY A 159 -10.91 -12.73 -28.01
C GLY A 159 -11.86 -11.88 -27.15
N ILE A 160 -11.76 -11.98 -25.82
CA ILE A 160 -12.40 -11.02 -24.92
C ILE A 160 -11.50 -9.78 -24.91
N GLY A 161 -11.81 -8.85 -25.83
CA GLY A 161 -10.98 -7.73 -26.16
C GLY A 161 -10.68 -6.80 -24.98
N LEU A 162 -9.45 -6.88 -24.51
CA LEU A 162 -8.78 -5.77 -23.86
C LEU A 162 -8.16 -4.90 -24.97
N SER A 163 -9.02 -4.19 -25.69
CA SER A 163 -8.57 -3.25 -26.70
C SER A 163 -7.84 -2.10 -26.01
N GLY A 164 -6.53 -2.06 -26.14
CA GLY A 164 -5.74 -0.86 -25.93
C GLY A 164 -4.68 -0.85 -24.84
N SER A 165 -4.39 -1.95 -24.14
CA SER A 165 -3.33 -1.94 -23.13
C SER A 165 -2.05 -2.59 -23.67
N GLY A 166 -1.04 -1.76 -23.96
CA GLY A 166 0.32 -2.22 -24.17
C GLY A 166 0.93 -2.76 -22.88
N TYR A 167 2.06 -3.45 -22.97
CA TYR A 167 2.79 -4.04 -21.82
C TYR A 167 3.09 -3.02 -20.70
N SER A 168 3.20 -1.73 -21.06
CA SER A 168 3.31 -0.59 -20.14
C SER A 168 2.04 -0.35 -19.31
N ASP A 169 0.84 -0.68 -19.84
CA ASP A 169 -0.42 -0.45 -19.17
C ASP A 169 -0.72 -1.56 -18.15
N VAL A 170 -0.21 -2.78 -18.38
CA VAL A 170 -0.21 -3.86 -17.39
C VAL A 170 0.71 -3.52 -16.23
N ALA A 171 1.89 -2.95 -16.49
CA ALA A 171 2.80 -2.47 -15.45
C ALA A 171 2.23 -1.25 -14.71
N MET A 172 1.52 -0.33 -15.42
CA MET A 172 0.81 0.80 -14.80
C MET A 172 -0.47 0.33 -14.09
N GLY A 173 -1.17 -0.68 -14.58
CA GLY A 173 -2.30 -1.31 -13.88
C GLY A 173 -1.87 -1.99 -12.58
N LEU A 174 -0.69 -2.59 -12.55
CA LEU A 174 -0.04 -3.09 -11.34
C LEU A 174 0.41 -1.93 -10.43
N GLY A 175 0.85 -0.81 -10.99
CA GLY A 175 1.20 0.40 -10.23
C GLY A 175 -0.03 1.12 -9.66
N ALA A 176 -1.13 1.18 -10.39
CA ALA A 176 -2.41 1.71 -9.89
C ALA A 176 -3.09 0.75 -8.88
N ALA A 177 -2.86 -0.57 -9.03
CA ALA A 177 -3.21 -1.61 -8.07
C ALA A 177 -2.16 -1.79 -6.97
N GLY A 178 -1.11 -0.96 -6.95
CA GLY A 178 0.03 -1.09 -6.04
C GLY A 178 -0.34 -1.10 -4.56
N GLY A 179 -1.40 -0.40 -4.18
CA GLY A 179 -2.02 -0.56 -2.85
C GLY A 179 -2.59 -1.96 -2.62
N SER A 180 -3.01 -2.65 -3.68
CA SER A 180 -3.61 -3.99 -3.59
C SER A 180 -2.56 -5.11 -3.53
N LEU A 181 -1.31 -4.88 -3.94
CA LEU A 181 -0.25 -5.92 -3.88
C LEU A 181 0.21 -6.20 -2.45
N VAL A 182 0.17 -5.20 -1.57
CA VAL A 182 0.44 -5.38 -0.14
C VAL A 182 -0.69 -6.13 0.55
N LEU A 183 -1.89 -6.10 -0.06
CA LEU A 183 -3.11 -6.77 0.40
C LEU A 183 -3.38 -8.06 -0.38
N LEU A 184 -2.37 -8.66 -1.02
CA LEU A 184 -2.57 -9.93 -1.71
C LEU A 184 -3.05 -10.99 -0.71
N LYS A 185 -4.28 -11.44 -0.90
CA LYS A 185 -4.78 -12.64 -0.23
C LYS A 185 -4.01 -13.83 -0.74
N TYR A 186 -3.18 -14.40 0.09
CA TYR A 186 -2.48 -15.61 -0.25
C TYR A 186 -3.44 -16.82 -0.27
N GLY A 187 -3.19 -17.75 -1.18
CA GLY A 187 -3.92 -19.01 -1.22
C GLY A 187 -3.61 -19.88 0.01
N ARG A 188 -4.53 -20.78 0.37
CA ARG A 188 -4.38 -21.65 1.56
C ARG A 188 -3.05 -22.41 1.60
N ASP A 189 -2.55 -22.86 0.44
CA ASP A 189 -1.30 -23.62 0.36
C ASP A 189 -0.08 -22.71 0.61
N HIS A 190 -0.14 -21.44 0.19
CA HIS A 190 0.89 -20.44 0.51
C HIS A 190 0.95 -20.14 2.01
N GLU A 191 -0.22 -20.07 2.67
CA GLU A 191 -0.30 -19.88 4.12
C GLU A 191 0.30 -21.06 4.89
N LEU A 192 -0.01 -22.31 4.49
CA LEU A 192 0.59 -23.49 5.10
C LEU A 192 2.11 -23.57 4.88
N GLU A 193 2.58 -23.16 3.70
CA GLU A 193 4.01 -23.09 3.40
C GLU A 193 4.70 -22.03 4.28
N ALA A 194 4.09 -20.85 4.42
CA ALA A 194 4.60 -19.77 5.27
C ALA A 194 4.62 -20.15 6.75
N ASP A 195 3.59 -20.85 7.25
CA ASP A 195 3.56 -21.39 8.62
C ASP A 195 4.70 -22.38 8.88
N ARG A 196 4.93 -23.32 7.96
CA ARG A 196 6.05 -24.26 8.05
C ARG A 196 7.39 -23.55 8.11
N LEU A 197 7.57 -22.51 7.27
CA LEU A 197 8.79 -21.71 7.25
C LEU A 197 8.93 -20.88 8.52
N GLY A 198 7.86 -20.31 9.06
CA GLY A 198 7.84 -19.61 10.33
C GLY A 198 8.30 -20.49 11.48
N VAL A 199 7.73 -21.70 11.60
CA VAL A 199 8.15 -22.70 12.61
C VAL A 199 9.62 -23.09 12.39
N LEU A 200 10.05 -23.35 11.16
CA LEU A 200 11.41 -23.73 10.84
C LEU A 200 12.42 -22.64 11.25
N TYR A 201 12.16 -21.39 10.89
CA TYR A 201 13.09 -20.29 11.14
C TYR A 201 13.20 -19.96 12.62
N MET A 202 12.06 -19.92 13.35
CA MET A 202 12.10 -19.70 14.79
C MET A 202 12.83 -20.83 15.53
N THR A 203 12.62 -22.09 15.13
CA THR A 203 13.28 -23.26 15.72
C THR A 203 14.78 -23.25 15.48
N ARG A 204 15.25 -22.86 14.29
CA ARG A 204 16.70 -22.70 13.99
C ARG A 204 17.40 -21.69 14.90
N LEU A 205 16.65 -20.72 15.43
CA LEU A 205 17.17 -19.72 16.36
C LEU A 205 17.00 -20.09 17.84
N GLY A 206 16.51 -21.31 18.13
CA GLY A 206 16.32 -21.81 19.48
C GLY A 206 15.08 -21.30 20.19
N TYR A 207 14.09 -20.73 19.45
CA TYR A 207 12.76 -20.46 20.01
C TYR A 207 11.97 -21.77 20.13
N ASP A 208 11.08 -21.80 21.13
CA ASP A 208 10.17 -22.93 21.33
C ASP A 208 9.06 -22.91 20.28
N PRO A 209 8.97 -23.92 19.38
CA PRO A 209 8.00 -23.94 18.29
C PRO A 209 6.55 -23.98 18.78
N ARG A 210 6.28 -24.35 20.04
CA ARG A 210 4.92 -24.32 20.63
C ARG A 210 4.33 -22.90 20.63
N ASN A 211 5.18 -21.87 20.64
CA ASN A 211 4.75 -20.48 20.53
C ASN A 211 4.17 -20.10 19.15
N ALA A 212 4.32 -20.93 18.13
CA ALA A 212 3.59 -20.75 16.87
C ALA A 212 2.07 -20.92 17.07
N LEU A 213 1.64 -21.88 17.90
CA LEU A 213 0.23 -22.05 18.26
C LEU A 213 -0.26 -20.90 19.13
N SER A 214 0.55 -20.49 20.12
CA SER A 214 0.16 -19.36 20.97
C SER A 214 0.06 -18.06 20.19
N ALA A 215 0.89 -17.85 19.16
CA ALA A 215 0.79 -16.71 18.23
C ALA A 215 -0.56 -16.67 17.52
N HIS A 216 -1.06 -17.81 17.03
CA HIS A 216 -2.40 -17.88 16.43
C HIS A 216 -3.52 -17.54 17.41
N HIS A 217 -3.42 -17.97 18.66
CA HIS A 217 -4.39 -17.58 19.70
C HIS A 217 -4.30 -16.09 20.04
N SER A 218 -3.08 -15.56 20.11
CA SER A 218 -2.85 -14.11 20.30
C SER A 218 -3.42 -13.28 19.15
N LEU A 219 -3.21 -13.68 17.89
CA LEU A 219 -3.81 -13.03 16.73
C LEU A 219 -5.33 -12.97 16.80
N GLU A 220 -6.00 -14.08 17.19
CA GLU A 220 -7.45 -14.12 17.34
C GLU A 220 -7.92 -13.20 18.47
N ARG A 221 -7.28 -13.26 19.62
CA ARG A 221 -7.59 -12.44 20.79
C ARG A 221 -7.45 -10.94 20.47
N ILE A 222 -6.33 -10.55 19.88
CA ILE A 222 -6.03 -9.16 19.53
C ILE A 222 -7.03 -8.64 18.49
N SER A 223 -7.31 -9.41 17.45
CA SER A 223 -8.26 -9.04 16.39
C SER A 223 -9.68 -8.86 16.95
N ARG A 224 -10.13 -9.76 17.80
CA ARG A 224 -11.44 -9.65 18.48
C ARG A 224 -11.53 -8.38 19.33
N GLN A 225 -10.54 -8.13 20.19
CA GLN A 225 -10.49 -6.94 21.03
C GLN A 225 -10.50 -5.64 20.21
N TYR A 226 -9.80 -5.62 19.08
CA TYR A 226 -9.79 -4.47 18.17
C TYR A 226 -11.20 -4.23 17.58
N LEU A 227 -11.88 -5.26 17.10
CA LEU A 227 -13.23 -5.16 16.54
C LEU A 227 -14.26 -4.68 17.58
N GLU A 228 -14.22 -5.25 18.76
CA GLU A 228 -15.09 -4.84 19.89
C GLU A 228 -14.89 -3.35 20.23
N SER A 229 -13.65 -2.86 20.18
CA SER A 229 -13.34 -1.45 20.43
C SER A 229 -13.95 -0.48 19.38
N LEU A 230 -14.18 -0.97 18.17
CA LEU A 230 -14.85 -0.21 17.10
C LEU A 230 -16.39 -0.28 17.18
N GLY A 231 -16.96 -0.94 18.20
CA GLY A 231 -18.40 -1.12 18.33
C GLY A 231 -19.01 -2.05 17.28
N LYS A 232 -18.20 -2.84 16.61
CA LYS A 232 -18.64 -3.84 15.64
C LYS A 232 -18.82 -5.17 16.39
N GLU A 233 -20.02 -5.73 16.33
CA GLU A 233 -20.25 -7.05 16.85
C GLU A 233 -19.39 -8.06 16.07
N ALA A 234 -18.80 -9.02 16.79
CA ALA A 234 -17.98 -10.09 16.23
C ALA A 234 -18.72 -10.96 15.17
N GLN A 235 -20.01 -10.71 14.96
CA GLN A 235 -20.87 -11.37 13.98
C GLN A 235 -20.85 -10.74 12.59
N GLU A 236 -20.28 -9.56 12.36
CA GLU A 236 -20.00 -9.08 11.01
C GLU A 236 -18.80 -9.86 10.44
N ARG A 237 -19.06 -11.10 10.03
CA ARG A 237 -18.09 -12.01 9.38
C ARG A 237 -17.25 -11.34 8.31
N SER A 238 -17.86 -10.42 7.56
CA SER A 238 -17.18 -9.72 6.45
C SER A 238 -16.01 -8.85 6.91
N PHE A 239 -16.13 -8.15 8.05
CA PHE A 239 -15.06 -7.27 8.54
C PHE A 239 -13.96 -8.05 9.28
N PHE A 240 -14.32 -9.12 9.99
CA PHE A 240 -13.35 -10.02 10.59
C PHE A 240 -12.55 -10.77 9.52
N GLU A 241 -13.23 -11.17 8.45
CA GLU A 241 -12.60 -11.77 7.27
C GLU A 241 -11.74 -10.75 6.51
N GLU A 242 -12.09 -9.46 6.52
CA GLU A 242 -11.29 -8.40 5.90
C GLU A 242 -10.04 -8.08 6.72
N LEU A 243 -10.11 -8.03 8.05
CA LEU A 243 -8.97 -7.83 8.95
C LEU A 243 -7.98 -9.01 8.90
N LEU A 244 -8.50 -10.25 8.78
CA LEU A 244 -7.69 -11.46 8.58
C LEU A 244 -7.58 -11.86 7.11
N SER A 245 -7.97 -10.97 6.18
CA SER A 245 -8.12 -11.32 4.77
C SER A 245 -6.81 -11.60 4.06
N THR A 246 -5.73 -11.04 4.54
CA THR A 246 -4.38 -11.31 4.00
C THR A 246 -3.89 -12.69 4.43
N HIS A 247 -4.20 -13.11 5.66
CA HIS A 247 -3.75 -14.38 6.26
C HIS A 247 -4.90 -15.11 6.96
N PRO A 248 -5.84 -15.72 6.22
CA PRO A 248 -7.02 -16.35 6.81
C PRO A 248 -6.62 -17.49 7.76
N ARG A 249 -7.13 -17.39 9.00
CA ARG A 249 -6.99 -18.47 9.98
C ARG A 249 -7.94 -19.62 9.62
N THR A 250 -7.42 -20.82 9.55
CA THR A 250 -8.20 -22.03 9.33
C THR A 250 -7.81 -23.09 10.35
N SER A 251 -8.75 -23.97 10.75
CA SER A 251 -8.43 -25.14 11.58
C SER A 251 -7.28 -25.95 10.99
N ARG A 252 -7.25 -26.08 9.67
CA ARG A 252 -6.18 -26.79 8.97
C ARG A 252 -4.79 -26.21 9.22
N ARG A 253 -4.63 -24.89 9.37
CA ARG A 253 -3.33 -24.27 9.72
C ARG A 253 -2.88 -24.68 11.10
N ILE A 254 -3.81 -24.68 12.08
CA ILE A 254 -3.53 -25.12 13.45
C ILE A 254 -3.12 -26.60 13.46
N ASP A 255 -3.90 -27.48 12.82
CA ASP A 255 -3.63 -28.91 12.73
C ASP A 255 -2.25 -29.19 12.11
N GLU A 256 -1.88 -28.44 11.07
CA GLU A 256 -0.59 -28.57 10.39
C GLU A 256 0.56 -28.11 11.30
N ILE A 257 0.44 -26.99 11.98
CA ILE A 257 1.46 -26.51 12.95
C ILE A 257 1.63 -27.54 14.07
N GLU A 258 0.54 -28.07 14.62
CA GLU A 258 0.62 -29.14 15.62
C GLU A 258 1.32 -30.39 15.07
N HIS A 259 1.03 -30.77 13.82
CA HIS A 259 1.69 -31.89 13.18
C HIS A 259 3.21 -31.63 13.03
N ILE A 260 3.60 -30.44 12.58
CA ILE A 260 5.01 -30.05 12.46
C ILE A 260 5.71 -30.11 13.80
N ILE A 261 5.11 -29.55 14.84
CA ILE A 261 5.68 -29.56 16.19
C ILE A 261 5.90 -30.99 16.70
N ARG A 262 4.93 -31.89 16.47
CA ARG A 262 5.03 -33.30 16.90
C ARG A 262 6.07 -34.11 16.11
N THR A 263 6.27 -33.79 14.83
CA THR A 263 7.13 -34.55 13.92
C THR A 263 8.53 -33.96 13.79
N THR A 264 8.74 -32.70 14.19
CA THR A 264 10.06 -32.07 14.17
C THR A 264 10.90 -32.59 15.35
N PRO A 265 12.12 -33.08 15.10
CA PRO A 265 13.03 -33.46 16.18
C PRO A 265 13.24 -32.30 17.17
N PRO A 266 13.33 -32.59 18.49
CA PRO A 266 13.60 -31.58 19.49
C PRO A 266 14.91 -30.84 19.17
N SER A 267 14.83 -29.50 19.11
CA SER A 267 16.00 -28.64 18.96
C SER A 267 16.36 -28.01 20.30
N PRO A 268 17.65 -27.74 20.57
CA PRO A 268 18.05 -27.02 21.76
C PRO A 268 17.38 -25.65 21.84
N LEU A 269 16.75 -25.36 22.98
CA LEU A 269 16.17 -24.05 23.19
C LEU A 269 17.24 -23.06 23.68
N LEU A 270 17.16 -21.82 23.18
CA LEU A 270 17.93 -20.71 23.72
C LEU A 270 17.18 -20.18 24.96
N GLY A 271 17.82 -20.25 26.15
CA GLY A 271 17.15 -19.86 27.40
C GLY A 271 15.87 -20.66 27.65
N ASN A 272 14.75 -19.97 27.88
CA ASN A 272 13.43 -20.59 28.03
C ASN A 272 12.66 -20.74 26.69
N GLY A 273 13.28 -20.35 25.58
CA GLY A 273 12.70 -20.43 24.24
C GLY A 273 11.58 -19.42 23.93
N ALA A 274 11.16 -18.61 24.92
CA ALA A 274 10.05 -17.66 24.74
C ALA A 274 10.45 -16.19 24.98
N PHE A 275 11.34 -15.89 25.91
CA PHE A 275 11.81 -14.56 26.29
C PHE A 275 10.69 -13.54 26.62
N GLY A 276 9.61 -14.02 27.30
CA GLY A 276 8.41 -13.21 27.57
C GLY A 276 8.69 -11.97 28.41
N SER A 277 9.48 -12.09 29.50
CA SER A 277 9.74 -10.96 30.41
C SER A 277 10.43 -9.80 29.68
N ARG A 278 11.47 -10.07 28.89
CA ARG A 278 12.19 -9.07 28.11
C ARG A 278 11.27 -8.44 27.06
N PHE A 279 10.49 -9.25 26.37
CA PHE A 279 9.56 -8.77 25.35
C PHE A 279 8.53 -7.82 25.95
N LYS A 280 7.89 -8.21 27.07
CA LYS A 280 6.91 -7.37 27.79
C LYS A 280 7.50 -6.06 28.29
N GLU A 281 8.74 -6.08 28.81
CA GLU A 281 9.44 -4.85 29.17
C GLU A 281 9.61 -3.90 27.96
N MET A 282 10.05 -4.43 26.82
CA MET A 282 10.29 -3.63 25.61
C MET A 282 9.01 -3.10 24.98
N THR A 283 7.89 -3.79 25.11
CA THR A 283 6.60 -3.43 24.51
C THR A 283 5.63 -2.73 25.48
N ALA A 284 6.01 -2.55 26.74
CA ALA A 284 5.12 -2.09 27.82
C ALA A 284 4.37 -0.77 27.53
N GLY A 285 4.99 0.17 26.78
CA GLY A 285 4.37 1.45 26.44
C GLY A 285 3.33 1.40 25.32
N LEU A 286 3.31 0.33 24.53
CA LEU A 286 2.49 0.26 23.32
C LEU A 286 0.99 0.18 23.62
N GLU A 287 0.60 -0.56 24.64
CA GLU A 287 -0.82 -0.73 24.97
C GLU A 287 -1.46 0.59 25.42
N GLN A 288 -0.72 1.43 26.15
CA GLN A 288 -1.20 2.75 26.54
C GLN A 288 -1.47 3.63 25.32
N VAL A 289 -0.58 3.58 24.31
CA VAL A 289 -0.78 4.29 23.06
C VAL A 289 -1.97 3.72 22.29
N ASN A 290 -2.07 2.38 22.18
CA ASN A 290 -3.18 1.70 21.49
C ASN A 290 -4.53 2.05 22.09
N THR A 291 -4.63 2.11 23.41
CA THR A 291 -5.87 2.48 24.12
C THR A 291 -6.37 3.85 23.67
N VAL A 292 -5.47 4.86 23.56
CA VAL A 292 -5.87 6.19 23.08
C VAL A 292 -6.34 6.16 21.63
N TYR A 293 -5.69 5.36 20.77
CA TYR A 293 -6.15 5.21 19.39
C TYR A 293 -7.54 4.58 19.33
N ARG A 294 -7.76 3.43 19.97
CA ARG A 294 -9.04 2.70 19.98
C ARG A 294 -10.18 3.53 20.57
N ASP A 295 -9.91 4.22 21.67
CA ASP A 295 -10.95 4.98 22.37
C ASP A 295 -11.38 6.24 21.63
N TYR A 296 -10.45 6.89 20.90
CA TYR A 296 -10.68 8.20 20.33
C TYR A 296 -10.33 8.32 18.84
N TYR A 297 -9.08 8.06 18.44
CA TYR A 297 -8.62 8.33 17.07
C TYR A 297 -9.33 7.45 16.04
N ASP A 298 -9.43 6.15 16.30
CA ASP A 298 -10.05 5.18 15.40
C ASP A 298 -11.56 5.41 15.23
N LYS A 299 -12.18 6.11 16.19
CA LYS A 299 -13.57 6.59 16.10
C LYS A 299 -13.67 7.95 15.41
N ALA A 300 -12.67 8.82 15.58
CA ALA A 300 -12.63 10.12 14.89
C ALA A 300 -12.48 9.99 13.38
N VAL A 301 -11.72 8.97 12.89
CA VAL A 301 -11.53 8.74 11.45
C VAL A 301 -12.85 8.51 10.70
N PRO A 302 -13.74 7.56 11.08
CA PRO A 302 -15.02 7.40 10.42
C PRO A 302 -15.96 8.60 10.58
N ALA A 303 -15.98 9.27 11.74
CA ALA A 303 -16.74 10.51 11.93
C ALA A 303 -16.28 11.60 10.92
N PHE A 304 -14.97 11.81 10.80
CA PHE A 304 -14.39 12.71 9.79
C PHE A 304 -14.77 12.32 8.35
N ARG A 305 -14.75 11.04 8.01
CA ARG A 305 -15.15 10.55 6.66
C ARG A 305 -16.62 10.79 6.35
N LYS A 306 -17.48 10.61 7.34
CA LYS A 306 -18.94 10.89 7.22
C LYS A 306 -19.24 12.38 7.14
N GLY A 307 -18.36 13.24 7.60
CA GLY A 307 -18.55 14.69 7.68
C GLY A 307 -19.03 15.18 9.04
N ASP A 308 -19.07 14.30 10.05
CA ASP A 308 -19.43 14.62 11.44
C ASP A 308 -18.24 15.30 12.12
N LEU A 309 -17.95 16.53 11.65
CA LEU A 309 -16.70 17.23 11.97
C LEU A 309 -16.57 17.61 13.45
N ASP A 310 -17.69 17.93 14.12
CA ASP A 310 -17.69 18.31 15.53
C ASP A 310 -17.46 17.09 16.42
N GLU A 311 -18.01 15.93 16.07
CA GLU A 311 -17.72 14.67 16.74
C GLU A 311 -16.25 14.28 16.58
N ALA A 312 -15.74 14.35 15.34
CA ALA A 312 -14.33 14.06 15.06
C ALA A 312 -13.39 14.99 15.86
N ASP A 313 -13.70 16.29 15.91
CA ASP A 313 -12.93 17.30 16.65
C ASP A 313 -12.90 17.00 18.15
N GLY A 314 -14.06 16.75 18.76
CA GLY A 314 -14.18 16.41 20.19
C GLY A 314 -13.46 15.11 20.57
N LEU A 315 -13.46 14.09 19.70
CA LEU A 315 -12.70 12.87 19.91
C LEU A 315 -11.18 13.12 19.83
N LEU A 316 -10.74 13.97 18.91
CA LEU A 316 -9.32 14.32 18.76
C LEU A 316 -8.82 15.17 19.92
N ASP A 317 -9.64 16.04 20.51
CA ASP A 317 -9.30 16.76 21.73
C ASP A 317 -9.06 15.81 22.91
N LYS A 318 -9.90 14.78 23.05
CA LYS A 318 -9.71 13.75 24.07
C LYS A 318 -8.44 12.94 23.81
N ALA A 319 -8.14 12.60 22.55
CA ALA A 319 -6.91 11.90 22.17
C ALA A 319 -5.67 12.73 22.53
N LEU A 320 -5.63 14.00 22.14
CA LEU A 320 -4.54 14.95 22.42
C LEU A 320 -4.36 15.21 23.93
N ALA A 321 -5.44 15.26 24.71
CA ALA A 321 -5.37 15.39 26.15
C ALA A 321 -4.72 14.17 26.83
N ARG A 322 -4.91 12.98 26.26
CA ARG A 322 -4.38 11.70 26.80
C ARG A 322 -2.96 11.40 26.33
N ASN A 323 -2.65 11.74 25.08
CA ASN A 323 -1.34 11.50 24.50
C ASN A 323 -0.99 12.61 23.49
N LYS A 324 0.10 13.33 23.77
CA LYS A 324 0.58 14.45 22.95
C LYS A 324 1.72 14.08 22.00
N THR A 325 2.11 12.81 21.94
CA THR A 325 3.31 12.39 21.19
C THR A 325 3.00 11.82 19.80
N GLN A 326 1.72 11.64 19.47
CA GLN A 326 1.31 11.00 18.22
C GLN A 326 1.00 12.04 17.14
N PRO A 327 1.76 12.08 16.02
CA PRO A 327 1.58 13.09 14.97
C PRO A 327 0.24 12.95 14.22
N SER A 328 -0.36 11.76 14.23
CA SER A 328 -1.66 11.50 13.60
C SER A 328 -2.80 12.30 14.23
N PHE A 329 -2.76 12.58 15.54
CA PHE A 329 -3.83 13.29 16.23
C PHE A 329 -3.94 14.74 15.78
N PRO A 330 -2.88 15.57 15.89
CA PRO A 330 -2.95 16.91 15.36
C PRO A 330 -3.13 16.93 13.84
N ALA A 331 -2.55 15.99 13.09
CA ALA A 331 -2.74 15.95 11.64
C ALA A 331 -4.21 15.74 11.25
N LEU A 332 -4.93 14.79 11.86
CA LEU A 332 -6.36 14.60 11.58
C LEU A 332 -7.17 15.81 12.04
N LYS A 333 -6.83 16.43 13.18
CA LYS A 333 -7.47 17.67 13.61
C LYS A 333 -7.27 18.79 12.59
N GLY A 334 -6.06 18.91 12.02
CA GLY A 334 -5.79 19.83 10.91
C GLY A 334 -6.69 19.57 9.69
N PHE A 335 -6.95 18.30 9.34
CA PHE A 335 -7.89 17.99 8.27
C PHE A 335 -9.35 18.30 8.62
N VAL A 336 -9.74 18.19 9.89
CA VAL A 336 -11.06 18.66 10.36
C VAL A 336 -11.19 20.16 10.16
N MET A 337 -10.20 20.96 10.60
CA MET A 337 -10.18 22.42 10.41
C MET A 337 -10.16 22.78 8.91
N LEU A 338 -9.43 22.03 8.09
CA LEU A 338 -9.40 22.23 6.65
C LEU A 338 -10.80 22.07 6.02
N LYS A 339 -11.55 21.04 6.42
CA LYS A 339 -12.96 20.85 5.98
C LYS A 339 -13.90 21.95 6.50
N LYS A 340 -13.65 22.47 7.71
CA LYS A 340 -14.37 23.63 8.27
C LYS A 340 -13.94 24.94 7.59
N LYS A 341 -12.97 24.91 6.67
CA LYS A 341 -12.36 26.07 5.97
C LYS A 341 -11.57 27.01 6.91
N GLU A 342 -11.20 26.54 8.06
CA GLU A 342 -10.38 27.23 9.06
C GLU A 342 -8.89 27.01 8.75
N TYR A 343 -8.43 27.56 7.61
CA TYR A 343 -7.14 27.22 7.02
C TYR A 343 -5.94 27.58 7.91
N ALA A 344 -6.00 28.71 8.63
CA ALA A 344 -4.92 29.12 9.52
C ALA A 344 -4.80 28.19 10.73
N GLU A 345 -5.93 27.72 11.27
CA GLU A 345 -5.97 26.75 12.36
C GLU A 345 -5.46 25.39 11.88
N ALA A 346 -5.89 24.97 10.68
CA ALA A 346 -5.39 23.74 10.05
C ALA A 346 -3.86 23.76 9.92
N GLU A 347 -3.25 24.89 9.48
CA GLU A 347 -1.80 25.01 9.38
C GLU A 347 -1.11 24.85 10.74
N ARG A 348 -1.67 25.41 11.83
CA ARG A 348 -1.13 25.23 13.19
C ARG A 348 -1.09 23.74 13.58
N HIS A 349 -2.17 23.04 13.32
CA HIS A 349 -2.26 21.62 13.64
C HIS A 349 -1.34 20.75 12.79
N PHE A 350 -1.20 21.02 11.50
CA PHE A 350 -0.24 20.30 10.65
C PHE A 350 1.21 20.60 11.06
N THR A 351 1.52 21.83 11.46
CA THR A 351 2.85 22.17 11.98
C THR A 351 3.13 21.41 13.28
N ALA A 352 2.18 21.36 14.20
CA ALA A 352 2.31 20.57 15.43
C ALA A 352 2.54 19.07 15.13
N ALA A 353 1.92 18.52 14.08
CA ALA A 353 2.21 17.15 13.66
C ALA A 353 3.65 16.99 13.15
N LEU A 354 4.19 17.96 12.42
CA LEU A 354 5.57 17.97 11.93
C LEU A 354 6.60 18.20 13.04
N ASP A 355 6.25 18.92 14.11
CA ASP A 355 7.11 19.06 15.29
C ASP A 355 7.29 17.72 16.01
N LEU A 356 6.26 16.85 15.98
CA LEU A 356 6.32 15.49 16.51
C LEU A 356 7.03 14.52 15.57
N ASP A 357 6.77 14.63 14.26
CA ASP A 357 7.43 13.83 13.24
C ASP A 357 7.64 14.63 11.94
N ARG A 358 8.89 15.06 11.71
CA ARG A 358 9.28 15.82 10.52
C ARG A 358 9.08 15.08 9.20
N ASN A 359 8.87 13.76 9.23
CA ASN A 359 8.60 12.94 8.06
C ASN A 359 7.13 12.50 7.98
N TYR A 360 6.23 13.14 8.69
CA TYR A 360 4.81 12.80 8.67
C TYR A 360 4.16 13.32 7.37
N ALA A 361 4.14 12.48 6.34
CA ALA A 361 3.69 12.84 4.98
C ALA A 361 2.28 13.49 4.94
N PRO A 362 1.25 13.00 5.69
CA PRO A 362 -0.08 13.60 5.65
C PRO A 362 -0.10 15.07 6.09
N ALA A 363 0.78 15.49 7.01
CA ALA A 363 0.83 16.90 7.44
C ALA A 363 1.35 17.83 6.33
N TYR A 364 2.33 17.40 5.53
CA TYR A 364 2.75 18.16 4.35
C TYR A 364 1.64 18.30 3.31
N ARG A 365 0.86 17.24 3.07
CA ARG A 365 -0.33 17.34 2.22
C ARG A 365 -1.33 18.36 2.79
N GLY A 366 -1.56 18.32 4.10
CA GLY A 366 -2.45 19.25 4.79
C GLY A 366 -2.02 20.70 4.67
N LEU A 367 -0.71 20.99 4.89
CA LEU A 367 -0.13 22.33 4.69
C LEU A 367 -0.29 22.77 3.22
N GLY A 368 0.04 21.89 2.28
CA GLY A 368 -0.14 22.17 0.86
C GLY A 368 -1.58 22.49 0.49
N ALA A 369 -2.54 21.72 1.02
CA ALA A 369 -3.97 21.98 0.82
C ALA A 369 -4.40 23.33 1.42
N SER A 370 -3.98 23.63 2.65
CA SER A 370 -4.30 24.91 3.31
C SER A 370 -3.79 26.12 2.50
N ARG A 371 -2.55 26.02 2.00
CA ARG A 371 -1.96 27.04 1.14
C ARG A 371 -2.68 27.17 -0.20
N TYR A 372 -3.04 26.05 -0.82
CA TYR A 372 -3.82 26.04 -2.06
C TYR A 372 -5.15 26.79 -1.91
N TYR A 373 -5.94 26.47 -0.87
CA TYR A 373 -7.24 27.11 -0.65
C TYR A 373 -7.12 28.59 -0.24
N ARG A 374 -5.98 29.02 0.25
CA ARG A 374 -5.68 30.45 0.51
C ARG A 374 -5.13 31.20 -0.71
N GLY A 375 -4.92 30.50 -1.85
CA GLY A 375 -4.38 31.08 -3.08
C GLY A 375 -2.85 31.18 -3.12
N ASP A 376 -2.14 30.70 -2.09
CA ASP A 376 -0.67 30.66 -2.06
C ASP A 376 -0.15 29.39 -2.74
N TYR A 377 -0.27 29.37 -4.07
CA TYR A 377 0.06 28.18 -4.88
C TYR A 377 1.54 27.83 -4.83
N HIS A 378 2.44 28.80 -4.68
CA HIS A 378 3.88 28.54 -4.59
C HIS A 378 4.24 27.80 -3.30
N ALA A 379 3.74 28.25 -2.14
CA ALA A 379 3.94 27.54 -0.89
C ALA A 379 3.26 26.16 -0.90
N SER A 380 2.06 26.06 -1.52
CA SER A 380 1.38 24.77 -1.75
C SER A 380 2.27 23.77 -2.47
N ILE A 381 2.88 24.18 -3.60
CA ILE A 381 3.79 23.34 -4.40
C ILE A 381 4.97 22.84 -3.54
N GLN A 382 5.58 23.70 -2.73
CA GLN A 382 6.71 23.32 -1.88
C GLN A 382 6.33 22.23 -0.88
N HIS A 383 5.22 22.42 -0.14
CA HIS A 383 4.76 21.44 0.83
C HIS A 383 4.34 20.12 0.19
N LEU A 384 3.58 20.16 -0.92
CA LEU A 384 3.12 18.96 -1.62
C LEU A 384 4.28 18.16 -2.21
N LYS A 385 5.29 18.81 -2.79
CA LYS A 385 6.52 18.14 -3.25
C LYS A 385 7.24 17.43 -2.11
N LYS A 386 7.34 18.07 -0.93
CA LYS A 386 7.93 17.42 0.24
C LYS A 386 7.09 16.24 0.71
N GLY A 387 5.76 16.35 0.75
CA GLY A 387 4.86 15.23 1.06
C GLY A 387 5.04 14.05 0.10
N LEU A 388 5.07 14.33 -1.21
CA LEU A 388 5.28 13.31 -2.25
C LEU A 388 6.68 12.68 -2.24
N SER A 389 7.71 13.36 -1.73
CA SER A 389 9.02 12.74 -1.52
C SER A 389 9.02 11.67 -0.42
N LEU A 390 8.05 11.72 0.50
CA LEU A 390 7.85 10.76 1.59
C LEU A 390 6.80 9.70 1.24
N PHE A 391 5.78 10.11 0.51
CA PHE A 391 4.70 9.25 0.04
C PHE A 391 4.42 9.52 -1.45
N PRO A 392 5.19 8.90 -2.37
CA PRO A 392 5.12 9.19 -3.80
C PRO A 392 3.78 8.88 -4.47
N GLN A 393 2.96 8.01 -3.89
CA GLN A 393 1.68 7.58 -4.46
C GLN A 393 0.46 8.27 -3.81
N ASP A 394 0.65 9.37 -3.06
CA ASP A 394 -0.46 10.13 -2.48
C ASP A 394 -1.28 10.82 -3.58
N ALA A 395 -2.36 10.17 -4.01
CA ALA A 395 -3.23 10.67 -5.08
C ALA A 395 -3.81 12.07 -4.77
N ALA A 396 -4.17 12.35 -3.51
CA ALA A 396 -4.68 13.65 -3.12
C ALA A 396 -3.59 14.74 -3.20
N ALA A 397 -2.35 14.41 -2.84
CA ALA A 397 -1.23 15.32 -3.01
C ALA A 397 -0.91 15.58 -4.48
N HIS A 398 -0.95 14.55 -5.33
CA HIS A 398 -0.79 14.70 -6.78
C HIS A 398 -1.88 15.62 -7.38
N TYR A 399 -3.13 15.42 -6.99
CA TYR A 399 -4.22 16.28 -7.45
C TYR A 399 -3.98 17.75 -7.06
N LEU A 400 -3.73 18.03 -5.78
CA LEU A 400 -3.49 19.39 -5.30
C LEU A 400 -2.24 20.03 -5.93
N LEU A 401 -1.19 19.26 -6.13
CA LEU A 401 0.04 19.73 -6.76
C LEU A 401 -0.20 20.06 -8.24
N GLY A 402 -0.88 19.19 -8.97
CA GLY A 402 -1.27 19.44 -10.35
C GLY A 402 -2.17 20.67 -10.50
N MET A 403 -3.14 20.84 -9.59
CA MET A 403 -4.01 22.03 -9.56
C MET A 403 -3.22 23.29 -9.19
N SER A 404 -2.24 23.21 -8.28
CA SER A 404 -1.37 24.34 -7.95
C SER A 404 -0.51 24.76 -9.16
N TYR A 405 0.02 23.79 -9.91
CA TYR A 405 0.74 24.06 -11.15
C TYR A 405 -0.17 24.64 -12.24
N TYR A 406 -1.41 24.17 -12.35
CA TYR A 406 -2.39 24.77 -13.25
C TYR A 406 -2.64 26.25 -12.93
N ARG A 407 -2.81 26.58 -11.64
CA ARG A 407 -3.02 27.97 -11.18
C ARG A 407 -1.80 28.88 -11.41
N THR A 408 -0.61 28.31 -11.54
CA THR A 408 0.63 29.02 -11.87
C THR A 408 1.02 28.89 -13.33
N ALA A 409 0.14 28.43 -14.20
CA ALA A 409 0.34 28.22 -15.64
C ALA A 409 1.53 27.30 -16.00
N ALA A 410 1.97 26.43 -15.10
CA ALA A 410 3.00 25.43 -15.31
C ALA A 410 2.42 24.15 -15.94
N TYR A 411 1.87 24.25 -17.14
CA TYR A 411 1.02 23.23 -17.75
C TYR A 411 1.69 21.86 -17.94
N ARG A 412 3.00 21.80 -18.19
CA ARG A 412 3.73 20.53 -18.27
C ARG A 412 3.68 19.78 -16.96
N SER A 413 3.96 20.45 -15.84
CA SER A 413 3.89 19.87 -14.50
C SER A 413 2.44 19.56 -14.09
N THR A 414 1.47 20.35 -14.56
CA THR A 414 0.04 20.02 -14.40
C THR A 414 -0.27 18.65 -14.98
N VAL A 415 0.14 18.40 -16.22
CA VAL A 415 -0.09 17.11 -16.91
C VAL A 415 0.63 15.98 -16.19
N GLU A 416 1.89 16.18 -15.79
CA GLU A 416 2.69 15.18 -15.07
C GLU A 416 1.97 14.65 -13.82
N HIS A 417 1.32 15.53 -13.05
CA HIS A 417 0.68 15.14 -11.80
C HIS A 417 -0.80 14.78 -11.97
N LEU A 418 -1.56 15.43 -12.85
CA LEU A 418 -2.97 15.14 -13.01
C LEU A 418 -3.26 13.92 -13.89
N LYS A 419 -2.40 13.56 -14.84
CA LYS A 419 -2.63 12.39 -15.72
C LYS A 419 -2.69 11.07 -14.94
N PRO A 420 -1.76 10.75 -14.02
CA PRO A 420 -1.87 9.57 -13.15
C PRO A 420 -3.12 9.62 -12.27
N PHE A 421 -3.45 10.79 -11.72
CA PHE A 421 -4.67 10.98 -10.92
C PHE A 421 -5.94 10.69 -11.73
N ALA A 422 -6.05 11.21 -12.97
CA ALA A 422 -7.18 10.97 -13.86
C ALA A 422 -7.33 9.47 -14.19
N GLY A 423 -6.21 8.73 -14.33
CA GLY A 423 -6.23 7.28 -14.48
C GLY A 423 -6.82 6.54 -13.27
N ALA A 424 -6.48 7.00 -12.07
CA ALA A 424 -6.99 6.43 -10.82
C ALA A 424 -8.43 6.89 -10.49
N GLN A 425 -8.80 8.11 -10.92
CA GLN A 425 -10.09 8.75 -10.66
C GLN A 425 -10.76 9.24 -11.96
N PRO A 426 -11.09 8.34 -12.91
CA PRO A 426 -11.54 8.72 -14.26
C PRO A 426 -12.90 9.43 -14.30
N ARG A 427 -13.62 9.45 -13.18
CA ARG A 427 -14.91 10.14 -13.04
C ARG A 427 -14.82 11.45 -12.24
N HIS A 428 -13.59 11.94 -11.98
CA HIS A 428 -13.44 13.22 -11.28
C HIS A 428 -14.00 14.37 -12.15
N PRO A 429 -14.85 15.24 -11.59
CA PRO A 429 -15.67 16.18 -12.39
C PRO A 429 -14.87 17.27 -13.12
N GLU A 430 -13.61 17.51 -12.79
CA GLU A 430 -12.84 18.65 -13.34
C GLU A 430 -11.52 18.25 -13.99
N VAL A 431 -10.96 17.10 -13.64
CA VAL A 431 -9.57 16.77 -13.97
C VAL A 431 -9.32 16.70 -15.48
N HIS A 432 -10.25 16.13 -16.23
CA HIS A 432 -10.15 16.02 -17.68
C HIS A 432 -10.22 17.39 -18.37
N GLY A 433 -11.04 18.32 -17.88
CA GLY A 433 -11.10 19.69 -18.38
C GLY A 433 -9.79 20.44 -18.18
N VAL A 434 -9.20 20.31 -16.98
CA VAL A 434 -7.89 20.92 -16.66
C VAL A 434 -6.76 20.32 -17.50
N LEU A 435 -6.76 18.99 -17.69
CA LEU A 435 -5.81 18.32 -18.60
C LEU A 435 -5.99 18.80 -20.05
N GLY A 436 -7.23 18.89 -20.54
CA GLY A 436 -7.53 19.41 -21.89
C GLY A 436 -6.97 20.80 -22.09
N ILE A 437 -7.23 21.73 -21.17
CA ILE A 437 -6.68 23.10 -21.21
C ILE A 437 -5.13 23.05 -21.21
N SER A 438 -4.55 22.24 -20.34
CA SER A 438 -3.08 22.15 -20.20
C SER A 438 -2.43 21.61 -21.47
N TYR A 439 -2.98 20.57 -22.08
CA TYR A 439 -2.51 20.06 -23.38
C TYR A 439 -2.67 21.07 -24.52
N GLU A 440 -3.75 21.85 -24.51
CA GLU A 440 -3.97 22.90 -25.50
C GLU A 440 -2.87 23.98 -25.42
N TYR A 441 -2.53 24.46 -24.21
CA TYR A 441 -1.42 25.38 -23.99
C TYR A 441 -0.05 24.78 -24.36
N LEU A 442 0.11 23.46 -24.26
CA LEU A 442 1.29 22.73 -24.71
C LEU A 442 1.30 22.44 -26.24
N ASN A 443 0.27 22.87 -26.98
CA ASN A 443 0.04 22.62 -28.41
C ASN A 443 -0.06 21.12 -28.76
N ASP A 444 -0.44 20.27 -27.78
CA ASP A 444 -0.80 18.87 -28.01
C ASP A 444 -2.31 18.77 -28.28
N ILE A 445 -2.68 19.15 -29.49
CA ILE A 445 -4.09 19.27 -29.92
C ILE A 445 -4.84 17.93 -29.85
N PRO A 446 -4.26 16.79 -30.28
CA PRO A 446 -4.94 15.50 -30.17
C PRO A 446 -5.21 15.10 -28.72
N ALA A 447 -4.24 15.27 -27.80
CA ALA A 447 -4.42 14.97 -26.39
C ALA A 447 -5.48 15.88 -25.76
N ALA A 448 -5.43 17.19 -26.03
CA ALA A 448 -6.43 18.16 -25.57
C ALA A 448 -7.85 17.76 -25.99
N TYR A 449 -8.04 17.41 -27.28
CA TYR A 449 -9.32 16.99 -27.80
C TYR A 449 -9.86 15.74 -27.07
N ASN A 450 -9.02 14.73 -26.86
CA ASN A 450 -9.41 13.51 -26.18
C ASN A 450 -9.82 13.78 -24.72
N GLU A 451 -9.08 14.61 -24.01
CA GLU A 451 -9.41 14.98 -22.63
C GLU A 451 -10.71 15.78 -22.54
N TYR A 452 -10.98 16.67 -23.48
CA TYR A 452 -12.27 17.37 -23.55
C TYR A 452 -13.45 16.44 -23.83
N LEU A 453 -13.28 15.41 -24.68
CA LEU A 453 -14.31 14.39 -24.87
C LEU A 453 -14.59 13.59 -23.58
N LEU A 454 -13.55 13.26 -22.82
CA LEU A 454 -13.70 12.61 -21.51
C LEU A 454 -14.41 13.54 -20.51
N GLN A 455 -14.07 14.83 -20.47
CA GLN A 455 -14.75 15.81 -19.62
C GLN A 455 -16.24 15.90 -19.93
N LEU A 456 -16.62 15.94 -21.21
CA LEU A 456 -18.02 15.97 -21.64
C LEU A 456 -18.79 14.71 -21.24
N LYS A 457 -18.11 13.56 -21.23
CA LYS A 457 -18.71 12.29 -20.78
C LYS A 457 -18.93 12.25 -19.28
N VAL A 458 -18.03 12.86 -18.50
CA VAL A 458 -18.03 12.78 -17.02
C VAL A 458 -18.91 13.86 -16.41
N ALA A 459 -18.75 15.11 -16.82
CA ALA A 459 -19.43 16.26 -16.24
C ALA A 459 -19.65 17.37 -17.29
N PRO A 460 -20.65 17.20 -18.21
CA PRO A 460 -20.89 18.14 -19.32
C PRO A 460 -21.38 19.52 -18.86
N ASP A 461 -22.06 19.59 -17.72
CA ASP A 461 -22.83 20.78 -17.31
C ASP A 461 -22.02 21.73 -16.40
N ASN A 462 -20.88 21.28 -15.84
CA ASN A 462 -20.03 22.14 -15.02
C ASN A 462 -19.23 23.13 -15.90
N GLU A 463 -18.47 24.02 -15.28
CA GLU A 463 -17.65 25.01 -16.00
C GLU A 463 -16.64 24.38 -16.96
N MET A 464 -15.98 23.29 -16.53
CA MET A 464 -15.03 22.55 -17.36
C MET A 464 -15.73 21.84 -18.52
N GLY A 465 -16.93 21.31 -18.30
CA GLY A 465 -17.77 20.72 -19.35
C GLY A 465 -18.22 21.74 -20.40
N LYS A 466 -18.67 22.90 -19.97
CA LYS A 466 -19.04 24.01 -20.88
C LYS A 466 -17.84 24.49 -21.70
N HIS A 467 -16.67 24.61 -21.06
CA HIS A 467 -15.43 24.93 -21.75
C HIS A 467 -15.07 23.85 -22.78
N ALA A 468 -15.12 22.57 -22.40
CA ALA A 468 -14.86 21.45 -23.28
C ALA A 468 -15.84 21.42 -24.50
N ALA A 469 -17.11 21.69 -24.28
CA ALA A 469 -18.11 21.76 -25.34
C ALA A 469 -17.82 22.85 -26.37
N ALA A 470 -17.31 24.00 -25.92
CA ALA A 470 -16.90 25.08 -26.81
C ALA A 470 -15.61 24.78 -27.58
N ARG A 471 -14.63 24.09 -26.95
CA ARG A 471 -13.32 23.86 -27.53
C ARG A 471 -13.20 22.61 -28.39
N ALA A 472 -13.88 21.52 -28.05
CA ALA A 472 -13.74 20.24 -28.75
C ALA A 472 -14.06 20.33 -30.26
N PRO A 473 -15.12 21.00 -30.73
CA PRO A 473 -15.38 21.16 -32.17
C PRO A 473 -14.28 21.93 -32.92
N VAL A 474 -13.69 22.95 -32.27
CA VAL A 474 -12.60 23.75 -32.82
C VAL A 474 -11.37 22.91 -33.04
N LEU A 475 -10.98 22.12 -32.01
CA LEU A 475 -9.81 21.26 -32.06
C LEU A 475 -9.99 20.13 -33.09
N ARG A 476 -11.19 19.59 -33.20
CA ARG A 476 -11.54 18.61 -34.23
C ARG A 476 -11.28 19.14 -35.63
N ALA A 477 -11.73 20.36 -35.94
CA ALA A 477 -11.49 20.98 -37.24
C ALA A 477 -9.98 21.17 -37.53
N VAL A 478 -9.19 21.52 -36.52
CA VAL A 478 -7.71 21.64 -36.64
C VAL A 478 -7.08 20.29 -36.97
N ILE A 479 -7.48 19.21 -36.29
CA ILE A 479 -6.99 17.85 -36.52
C ILE A 479 -7.32 17.39 -37.95
N GLU A 480 -8.57 17.56 -38.38
CA GLU A 480 -9.03 17.19 -39.72
C GLU A 480 -8.31 18.01 -40.83
N GLY A 481 -8.07 19.30 -40.59
CA GLY A 481 -7.32 20.17 -41.52
C GLY A 481 -5.82 19.78 -41.60
N ARG A 482 -5.18 19.37 -40.53
CA ARG A 482 -3.82 18.85 -40.52
C ARG A 482 -3.71 17.54 -41.31
N ASN A 483 -4.63 16.62 -41.12
CA ASN A 483 -4.66 15.34 -41.84
C ASN A 483 -4.86 15.51 -43.33
N ARG A 484 -5.69 16.46 -43.79
CA ARG A 484 -5.87 16.74 -45.20
C ARG A 484 -4.57 17.29 -45.87
N ARG A 485 -3.79 18.10 -45.13
CA ARG A 485 -2.50 18.65 -45.67
C ARG A 485 -1.40 17.60 -45.76
N GLN A 486 -1.44 16.55 -44.98
CA GLN A 486 -0.50 15.43 -45.03
C GLN A 486 -0.83 14.41 -46.14
N LEU A 487 -2.04 14.44 -46.69
CA LEU A 487 -2.51 13.53 -47.73
C LEU A 487 -2.42 14.13 -49.14
N VAL A 488 -1.96 15.38 -49.26
CA VAL A 488 -1.66 16.03 -50.57
C VAL A 488 -0.16 15.86 -50.84
N PRO A 489 0.23 15.09 -51.86
CA PRO A 489 1.63 14.84 -52.18
C PRO A 489 2.37 16.10 -52.64
#